data_c3110a40937fbd0542d5c44e104bb858
#
_entry.id   c3110a40937fbd0542d5c44e104bb858
#
_cell.length_a   1.000
_cell.length_b   1.000
_cell.length_c   1.000
_cell.angle_alpha   90.00
_cell.angle_beta   90.00
_cell.angle_gamma   90.00
#
_symmetry.space_group_name_H-M   'P 1'
#
loop_
_entity.id
_entity.type
_entity.pdbx_description
1 polymer ?
#
loop_
_entity_poly.entity_id
_entity_poly.type
_entity_poly.pdbx_seq_one_letter_code
_entity_poly.pdbx_strand_id
1 'polypeptide(L)'
;RSPNHLYSVSLEQLARRAGQDPVAYRRALYEKAGAKRHLAVLDLAADKAGWGEPAPEGWTRGVAVHESFGSVVAQVAEVKMENGEPRVGRVVTAIDCGTAISPNQIAAQMEGGTCYGLSAALYGQVTLTEGRVDQTNFDTYRVLRHNEAPQVETYIVAQPAGTHPTGVGEPGTPVIGPAVANALLALTGEAITAQPFVKV
;
A
#
# COMPACT_ATOMS: atom_id res chain seq x y z
N ARG A 1 0.63 9.36 -12.11
CA ARG A 1 -0.01 8.17 -11.48
C ARG A 1 0.91 6.99 -11.73
N SER A 2 1.30 6.25 -10.70
CA SER A 2 2.10 5.05 -10.92
C SER A 2 1.23 3.98 -11.60
N PRO A 3 1.77 3.19 -12.54
CA PRO A 3 1.03 2.08 -13.16
C PRO A 3 0.44 1.10 -12.14
N ASN A 4 1.14 0.91 -11.01
CA ASN A 4 0.68 0.07 -9.91
C ASN A 4 -0.63 0.56 -9.28
N HIS A 5 -0.80 1.88 -9.10
CA HIS A 5 -2.05 2.45 -8.57
C HIS A 5 -3.24 2.07 -9.45
N LEU A 6 -3.11 2.27 -10.76
CA LEU A 6 -4.17 1.93 -11.72
C LEU A 6 -4.48 0.43 -11.70
N TYR A 7 -3.46 -0.43 -11.73
CA TYR A 7 -3.62 -1.87 -11.74
C TYR A 7 -4.31 -2.39 -10.47
N SER A 8 -3.81 -2.03 -9.29
CA SER A 8 -4.37 -2.51 -8.02
C SER A 8 -5.79 -2.02 -7.75
N VAL A 9 -6.10 -0.75 -8.09
CA VAL A 9 -7.46 -0.20 -7.95
C VAL A 9 -8.43 -0.84 -8.95
N SER A 10 -7.97 -1.11 -10.17
CA SER A 10 -8.80 -1.82 -11.16
C SER A 10 -9.13 -3.25 -10.73
N LEU A 11 -8.17 -3.98 -10.16
CA LEU A 11 -8.42 -5.33 -9.63
C LEU A 11 -9.42 -5.32 -8.48
N GLU A 12 -9.36 -4.33 -7.61
CA GLU A 12 -10.35 -4.16 -6.53
C GLU A 12 -11.76 -3.95 -7.08
N GLN A 13 -11.90 -3.07 -8.07
CA GLN A 13 -13.21 -2.82 -8.71
C GLN A 13 -13.75 -4.08 -9.42
N LEU A 14 -12.88 -4.84 -10.09
CA LEU A 14 -13.26 -6.08 -10.75
C LEU A 14 -13.72 -7.14 -9.75
N ALA A 15 -13.00 -7.31 -8.64
CA ALA A 15 -13.37 -8.23 -7.58
C ALA A 15 -14.77 -7.88 -7.02
N ARG A 16 -15.01 -6.62 -6.71
CA ARG A 16 -16.31 -6.13 -6.20
C ARG A 16 -17.45 -6.32 -7.20
N ARG A 17 -17.22 -6.01 -8.48
CA ARG A 17 -18.22 -6.26 -9.55
C ARG A 17 -18.54 -7.73 -9.71
N ALA A 18 -17.56 -8.61 -9.47
CA ALA A 18 -17.73 -10.06 -9.48
C ALA A 18 -18.36 -10.60 -8.18
N GLY A 19 -18.63 -9.77 -7.18
CA GLY A 19 -19.13 -10.19 -5.87
C GLY A 19 -18.13 -11.06 -5.10
N GLN A 20 -16.83 -10.91 -5.39
CA GLN A 20 -15.77 -11.71 -4.78
C GLN A 20 -14.94 -10.87 -3.79
N ASP A 21 -14.40 -11.55 -2.78
CA ASP A 21 -13.43 -10.96 -1.88
C ASP A 21 -12.17 -10.51 -2.63
N PRO A 22 -11.64 -9.31 -2.40
CA PRO A 22 -10.49 -8.76 -3.13
C PRO A 22 -9.20 -9.58 -3.00
N VAL A 23 -8.95 -10.21 -1.85
CA VAL A 23 -7.79 -11.09 -1.65
C VAL A 23 -8.00 -12.40 -2.39
N ALA A 24 -9.17 -13.02 -2.26
CA ALA A 24 -9.50 -14.26 -2.97
C ALA A 24 -9.44 -14.09 -4.49
N TYR A 25 -9.93 -12.95 -5.01
CA TYR A 25 -9.87 -12.62 -6.44
C TYR A 25 -8.44 -12.51 -6.95
N ARG A 26 -7.57 -11.76 -6.23
CA ARG A 26 -6.14 -11.65 -6.58
C ARG A 26 -5.42 -12.98 -6.49
N ARG A 27 -5.73 -13.76 -5.46
CA ARG A 27 -5.18 -15.09 -5.25
C ARG A 27 -5.45 -16.00 -6.44
N ALA A 28 -6.70 -16.09 -6.91
CA ALA A 28 -7.08 -16.89 -8.08
C ALA A 28 -6.33 -16.47 -9.35
N LEU A 29 -6.12 -15.16 -9.56
CA LEU A 29 -5.34 -14.66 -10.69
C LEU A 29 -3.86 -15.05 -10.60
N TYR A 30 -3.25 -14.94 -9.41
CA TYR A 30 -1.84 -15.29 -9.19
C TYR A 30 -1.62 -16.80 -9.29
N GLU A 31 -2.55 -17.63 -8.81
CA GLU A 31 -2.52 -19.08 -8.99
C GLU A 31 -2.56 -19.44 -10.47
N LYS A 32 -3.50 -18.88 -11.22
CA LYS A 32 -3.60 -19.08 -12.69
C LYS A 32 -2.36 -18.66 -13.44
N ALA A 33 -1.69 -17.59 -12.99
CA ALA A 33 -0.47 -17.08 -13.58
C ALA A 33 0.79 -17.82 -13.11
N GLY A 34 0.71 -18.71 -12.11
CA GLY A 34 1.88 -19.34 -11.48
C GLY A 34 2.77 -18.36 -10.70
N ALA A 35 2.22 -17.21 -10.28
CA ALA A 35 2.95 -16.13 -9.62
C ALA A 35 3.16 -16.42 -8.12
N LYS A 36 3.98 -17.43 -7.81
CA LYS A 36 4.19 -17.96 -6.45
C LYS A 36 4.63 -16.89 -5.42
N ARG A 37 5.52 -15.98 -5.82
CA ARG A 37 6.02 -14.91 -4.93
C ARG A 37 4.91 -13.91 -4.57
N HIS A 38 4.07 -13.55 -5.55
CA HIS A 38 2.90 -12.69 -5.33
C HIS A 38 1.89 -13.34 -4.40
N LEU A 39 1.65 -14.66 -4.55
CA LEU A 39 0.80 -15.43 -3.64
C LEU A 39 1.37 -15.41 -2.22
N ALA A 40 2.66 -15.68 -2.06
CA ALA A 40 3.30 -15.74 -0.75
C ALA A 40 3.18 -14.42 0.03
N VAL A 41 3.43 -13.27 -0.61
CA VAL A 41 3.30 -11.97 0.06
C VAL A 41 1.84 -11.60 0.31
N LEU A 42 0.93 -11.91 -0.62
CA LEU A 42 -0.50 -11.65 -0.46
C LEU A 42 -1.06 -12.43 0.72
N ASP A 43 -0.80 -13.73 0.77
CA ASP A 43 -1.28 -14.62 1.83
C ASP A 43 -0.71 -14.22 3.20
N LEU A 44 0.59 -13.90 3.27
CA LEU A 44 1.24 -13.48 4.51
C LEU A 44 0.68 -12.14 5.01
N ALA A 45 0.51 -11.14 4.13
CA ALA A 45 -0.05 -9.85 4.51
C ALA A 45 -1.51 -9.98 4.96
N ALA A 46 -2.32 -10.78 4.27
CA ALA A 46 -3.71 -11.01 4.62
C ALA A 46 -3.85 -11.75 5.97
N ASP A 47 -3.05 -12.80 6.21
CA ASP A 47 -3.00 -13.52 7.49
C ASP A 47 -2.66 -12.58 8.65
N LYS A 48 -1.56 -11.84 8.53
CA LYS A 48 -1.09 -10.93 9.58
C LYS A 48 -2.00 -9.72 9.82
N ALA A 49 -2.72 -9.29 8.80
CA ALA A 49 -3.73 -8.24 8.92
C ALA A 49 -5.07 -8.75 9.50
N GLY A 50 -5.25 -10.07 9.65
CA GLY A 50 -6.54 -10.66 10.02
C GLY A 50 -7.59 -10.41 8.93
N TRP A 51 -7.23 -10.56 7.64
CA TRP A 51 -8.19 -10.43 6.54
C TRP A 51 -9.27 -11.50 6.66
N GLY A 52 -10.53 -11.11 6.55
CA GLY A 52 -11.69 -12.00 6.79
C GLY A 52 -12.28 -11.86 8.19
N GLU A 53 -11.50 -11.37 9.16
CA GLU A 53 -12.03 -10.99 10.47
C GLU A 53 -12.62 -9.57 10.42
N PRO A 54 -13.62 -9.24 11.25
CA PRO A 54 -14.15 -7.88 11.33
C PRO A 54 -13.04 -6.86 11.60
N ALA A 55 -13.01 -5.78 10.83
CA ALA A 55 -12.15 -4.66 11.16
C ALA A 55 -12.68 -3.94 12.42
N PRO A 56 -11.83 -3.20 13.16
CA PRO A 56 -12.29 -2.36 14.26
C PRO A 56 -13.41 -1.42 13.81
N GLU A 57 -14.28 -1.03 14.71
CA GLU A 57 -15.42 -0.15 14.40
C GLU A 57 -14.97 1.14 13.71
N GLY A 58 -15.59 1.45 12.59
CA GLY A 58 -15.28 2.61 11.74
C GLY A 58 -14.06 2.45 10.83
N TRP A 59 -13.34 1.33 10.90
CA TRP A 59 -12.19 1.05 10.04
C TRP A 59 -12.54 0.09 8.90
N THR A 60 -11.83 0.22 7.80
CA THR A 60 -11.89 -0.71 6.67
C THR A 60 -10.48 -1.10 6.25
N ARG A 61 -10.37 -2.23 5.52
CA ARG A 61 -9.11 -2.72 5.00
C ARG A 61 -9.08 -2.64 3.48
N GLY A 62 -7.92 -2.29 2.93
CA GLY A 62 -7.64 -2.37 1.51
C GLY A 62 -6.29 -3.03 1.27
N VAL A 63 -6.18 -3.80 0.20
CA VAL A 63 -4.99 -4.57 -0.14
C VAL A 63 -4.43 -4.15 -1.49
N ALA A 64 -3.10 -4.11 -1.59
CA ALA A 64 -2.38 -3.96 -2.86
C ALA A 64 -1.13 -4.83 -2.87
N VAL A 65 -0.69 -5.21 -4.08
CA VAL A 65 0.54 -5.98 -4.31
C VAL A 65 1.30 -5.34 -5.47
N HIS A 66 2.63 -5.26 -5.34
CA HIS A 66 3.49 -4.74 -6.40
C HIS A 66 4.85 -5.43 -6.41
N GLU A 67 5.41 -5.54 -7.61
CA GLU A 67 6.77 -6.02 -7.81
C GLU A 67 7.64 -4.88 -8.35
N SER A 68 8.77 -4.63 -7.70
CA SER A 68 9.79 -3.68 -8.13
C SER A 68 11.16 -4.04 -7.56
N PHE A 69 12.21 -3.67 -8.26
CA PHE A 69 13.61 -3.96 -7.87
C PHE A 69 13.88 -5.46 -7.62
N GLY A 70 13.10 -6.35 -8.27
CA GLY A 70 13.16 -7.79 -8.07
C GLY A 70 12.52 -8.29 -6.76
N SER A 71 11.98 -7.41 -5.94
CA SER A 71 11.22 -7.74 -4.72
C SER A 71 9.72 -7.61 -4.96
N VAL A 72 8.94 -8.43 -4.26
CA VAL A 72 7.48 -8.37 -4.27
C VAL A 72 6.98 -7.94 -2.91
N VAL A 73 6.08 -6.95 -2.86
CA VAL A 73 5.51 -6.42 -1.63
C VAL A 73 3.99 -6.45 -1.70
N ALA A 74 3.34 -6.92 -0.63
CA ALA A 74 1.92 -6.76 -0.38
C ALA A 74 1.73 -5.85 0.84
N GLN A 75 0.74 -4.96 0.78
CA GLN A 75 0.32 -4.15 1.92
C GLN A 75 -1.18 -4.24 2.13
N VAL A 76 -1.58 -4.40 3.39
CA VAL A 76 -2.94 -4.23 3.85
C VAL A 76 -2.98 -2.97 4.73
N ALA A 77 -3.75 -1.97 4.31
CA ALA A 77 -3.93 -0.72 5.04
C ALA A 77 -5.28 -0.71 5.75
N GLU A 78 -5.30 -0.35 7.04
CA GLU A 78 -6.51 -0.06 7.81
C GLU A 78 -6.77 1.46 7.79
N VAL A 79 -7.94 1.83 7.28
CA VAL A 79 -8.31 3.23 7.00
C VAL A 79 -9.68 3.54 7.56
N LYS A 80 -9.85 4.74 8.13
CA LYS A 80 -11.15 5.34 8.49
C LYS A 80 -11.24 6.77 7.95
N MET A 81 -12.43 7.34 7.96
CA MET A 81 -12.58 8.79 7.80
C MET A 81 -12.58 9.47 9.17
N GLU A 82 -11.78 10.52 9.30
CA GLU A 82 -11.70 11.35 10.51
C GLU A 82 -11.71 12.81 10.11
N ASN A 83 -12.71 13.57 10.60
CA ASN A 83 -12.92 14.97 10.21
C ASN A 83 -13.01 15.22 8.69
N GLY A 84 -13.52 14.28 7.93
CA GLY A 84 -13.65 14.37 6.47
C GLY A 84 -12.39 13.99 5.69
N GLU A 85 -11.30 13.59 6.35
CA GLU A 85 -10.05 13.16 5.74
C GLU A 85 -9.74 11.68 6.02
N PRO A 86 -9.02 10.99 5.10
CA PRO A 86 -8.55 9.63 5.35
C PRO A 86 -7.51 9.57 6.46
N ARG A 87 -7.74 8.73 7.46
CA ARG A 87 -6.77 8.40 8.49
C ARG A 87 -6.31 6.96 8.32
N VAL A 88 -5.01 6.74 8.15
CA VAL A 88 -4.41 5.41 8.11
C VAL A 88 -3.85 5.09 9.48
N GLY A 89 -4.33 4.04 10.12
CA GLY A 89 -3.94 3.68 11.49
C GLY A 89 -2.87 2.60 11.53
N ARG A 90 -3.06 1.55 10.72
CA ARG A 90 -2.19 0.38 10.69
C ARG A 90 -1.91 -0.03 9.24
N VAL A 91 -0.67 -0.46 8.97
CA VAL A 91 -0.30 -1.06 7.69
C VAL A 91 0.48 -2.33 7.96
N VAL A 92 -0.02 -3.44 7.45
CA VAL A 92 0.70 -4.72 7.46
C VAL A 92 1.38 -4.89 6.12
N THR A 93 2.70 -5.00 6.14
CA THR A 93 3.55 -5.17 4.95
C THR A 93 4.17 -6.56 4.95
N ALA A 94 4.00 -7.30 3.87
CA ALA A 94 4.73 -8.52 3.60
C ALA A 94 5.67 -8.31 2.40
N ILE A 95 6.93 -8.72 2.53
CA ILE A 95 7.94 -8.61 1.48
C ILE A 95 8.61 -9.94 1.18
N ASP A 96 8.77 -10.25 -0.10
CA ASP A 96 9.68 -11.26 -0.62
C ASP A 96 10.84 -10.55 -1.32
N CYS A 97 12.01 -10.58 -0.69
CA CYS A 97 13.24 -9.97 -1.18
C CYS A 97 14.37 -10.99 -1.38
N GLY A 98 14.03 -12.28 -1.52
CA GLY A 98 15.04 -13.34 -1.50
C GLY A 98 15.64 -13.53 -0.11
N THR A 99 16.95 -13.70 -0.03
CA THR A 99 17.65 -13.81 1.27
C THR A 99 17.63 -12.48 2.02
N ALA A 100 17.03 -12.48 3.21
CA ALA A 100 17.00 -11.31 4.09
C ALA A 100 18.33 -11.11 4.78
N ILE A 101 19.21 -10.27 4.24
CA ILE A 101 20.55 -10.02 4.77
C ILE A 101 20.48 -9.32 6.13
N SER A 102 19.61 -8.32 6.26
CA SER A 102 19.40 -7.55 7.49
C SER A 102 17.92 -7.30 7.73
N PRO A 103 17.22 -8.20 8.43
CA PRO A 103 15.77 -8.10 8.65
C PRO A 103 15.31 -6.76 9.26
N ASN A 104 16.08 -6.23 10.23
CA ASN A 104 15.77 -4.95 10.86
C ASN A 104 15.86 -3.77 9.88
N GLN A 105 16.85 -3.76 9.00
CA GLN A 105 16.98 -2.73 7.97
C GLN A 105 15.87 -2.87 6.91
N ILE A 106 15.50 -4.08 6.55
CA ILE A 106 14.36 -4.33 5.63
C ILE A 106 13.08 -3.76 6.25
N ALA A 107 12.81 -4.04 7.53
CA ALA A 107 11.65 -3.50 8.22
C ALA A 107 11.67 -1.95 8.25
N ALA A 108 12.81 -1.35 8.56
CA ALA A 108 12.98 0.11 8.57
C ALA A 108 12.74 0.73 7.17
N GLN A 109 13.19 0.07 6.10
CA GLN A 109 12.94 0.53 4.73
C GLN A 109 11.46 0.40 4.34
N MET A 110 10.78 -0.68 4.76
CA MET A 110 9.34 -0.82 4.52
C MET A 110 8.53 0.24 5.27
N GLU A 111 8.87 0.53 6.52
CA GLU A 111 8.23 1.59 7.31
C GLU A 111 8.45 2.96 6.69
N GLY A 112 9.70 3.32 6.38
CA GLY A 112 10.03 4.59 5.74
C GLY A 112 9.40 4.75 4.36
N GLY A 113 9.47 3.72 3.51
CA GLY A 113 8.85 3.68 2.19
C GLY A 113 7.32 3.83 2.26
N THR A 114 6.67 3.18 3.23
CA THR A 114 5.23 3.32 3.48
C THR A 114 4.88 4.76 3.85
N CYS A 115 5.58 5.37 4.80
CA CYS A 115 5.33 6.76 5.19
C CYS A 115 5.58 7.75 4.04
N TYR A 116 6.64 7.53 3.25
CA TYR A 116 6.94 8.35 2.08
C TYR A 116 5.86 8.26 1.01
N GLY A 117 5.46 7.04 0.64
CA GLY A 117 4.40 6.81 -0.34
C GLY A 117 3.03 7.31 0.13
N LEU A 118 2.73 7.15 1.43
CA LEU A 118 1.51 7.66 2.04
C LEU A 118 1.45 9.19 2.01
N SER A 119 2.56 9.86 2.32
CA SER A 119 2.68 11.32 2.22
C SER A 119 2.34 11.81 0.81
N ALA A 120 2.90 11.17 -0.21
CA ALA A 120 2.59 11.48 -1.60
C ALA A 120 1.12 11.22 -1.96
N ALA A 121 0.56 10.09 -1.52
CA ALA A 121 -0.81 9.71 -1.82
C ALA A 121 -1.85 10.61 -1.16
N LEU A 122 -1.61 11.02 0.09
CA LEU A 122 -2.54 11.88 0.85
C LEU A 122 -2.44 13.35 0.46
N TYR A 123 -1.23 13.89 0.30
CA TYR A 123 -0.98 15.33 0.27
C TYR A 123 -0.16 15.83 -0.92
N GLY A 124 0.55 14.92 -1.64
CA GLY A 124 1.53 15.31 -2.64
C GLY A 124 0.91 16.04 -3.83
N GLN A 125 0.98 17.37 -3.83
CA GLN A 125 0.49 18.23 -4.92
C GLN A 125 1.47 19.36 -5.20
N VAL A 126 1.75 19.57 -6.48
CA VAL A 126 2.47 20.75 -6.99
C VAL A 126 1.58 21.43 -8.01
N THR A 127 1.30 22.72 -7.80
CA THR A 127 0.48 23.56 -8.67
C THR A 127 1.32 24.68 -9.28
N LEU A 128 0.83 25.22 -10.40
CA LEU A 128 1.48 26.30 -11.13
C LEU A 128 0.52 27.46 -11.29
N THR A 129 0.93 28.65 -10.85
CA THR A 129 0.22 29.90 -11.10
C THR A 129 1.11 30.82 -11.93
N GLU A 130 0.64 31.26 -13.08
CA GLU A 130 1.35 32.13 -14.01
C GLU A 130 2.78 31.61 -14.36
N GLY A 131 2.91 30.27 -14.51
CA GLY A 131 4.16 29.61 -14.85
C GLY A 131 5.16 29.45 -13.69
N ARG A 132 4.76 29.74 -12.46
CA ARG A 132 5.56 29.56 -11.24
C ARG A 132 4.99 28.46 -10.37
N VAL A 133 5.86 27.71 -9.70
CA VAL A 133 5.47 26.70 -8.71
C VAL A 133 4.94 27.40 -7.45
N ASP A 134 3.73 27.02 -7.01
CA ASP A 134 3.11 27.59 -5.80
C ASP A 134 3.75 27.05 -4.52
N GLN A 135 4.10 25.76 -4.50
CA GLN A 135 4.76 25.11 -3.36
C GLN A 135 6.26 25.29 -3.44
N THR A 136 6.77 26.30 -2.77
CA THR A 136 8.20 26.71 -2.88
C THR A 136 9.08 26.19 -1.76
N ASN A 137 8.50 25.74 -0.62
CA ASN A 137 9.23 25.22 0.53
C ASN A 137 8.34 24.33 1.40
N PHE A 138 8.86 23.81 2.52
CA PHE A 138 8.20 22.89 3.45
C PHE A 138 6.97 23.48 4.16
N ASP A 139 6.81 24.77 4.20
CA ASP A 139 5.63 25.47 4.72
C ASP A 139 4.43 25.42 3.76
N THR A 140 4.71 25.34 2.46
CA THR A 140 3.69 25.30 1.39
C THR A 140 3.53 23.93 0.75
N TYR A 141 4.51 23.02 0.90
CA TYR A 141 4.43 21.63 0.46
C TYR A 141 4.18 20.70 1.66
N ARG A 142 2.91 20.27 1.81
CA ARG A 142 2.52 19.39 2.93
C ARG A 142 3.10 18.00 2.79
N VAL A 143 3.69 17.50 3.88
CA VAL A 143 4.13 16.11 4.04
C VAL A 143 3.45 15.48 5.25
N LEU A 144 3.43 14.14 5.30
CA LEU A 144 2.94 13.37 6.44
C LEU A 144 3.68 13.77 7.72
N ARG A 145 2.96 14.07 8.79
CA ARG A 145 3.52 14.42 10.09
C ARG A 145 3.67 13.19 10.98
N HIS A 146 4.53 13.24 11.97
CA HIS A 146 4.80 12.12 12.87
C HIS A 146 3.52 11.56 13.54
N ASN A 147 2.62 12.42 13.97
CA ASN A 147 1.33 12.03 14.58
C ASN A 147 0.31 11.48 13.56
N GLU A 148 0.57 11.61 12.29
CA GLU A 148 -0.27 11.07 11.19
C GLU A 148 0.25 9.74 10.67
N ALA A 149 1.52 9.40 10.99
CA ALA A 149 2.14 8.16 10.53
C ALA A 149 1.40 6.94 11.09
N PRO A 150 1.12 5.92 10.25
CA PRO A 150 0.51 4.69 10.71
C PRO A 150 1.50 3.82 11.49
N GLN A 151 1.00 2.89 12.29
CA GLN A 151 1.79 1.77 12.76
C GLN A 151 2.06 0.82 11.59
N VAL A 152 3.34 0.60 11.24
CA VAL A 152 3.74 -0.31 10.17
C VAL A 152 4.33 -1.57 10.76
N GLU A 153 3.78 -2.72 10.37
CA GLU A 153 4.29 -4.05 10.72
C GLU A 153 4.87 -4.70 9.47
N THR A 154 6.10 -5.19 9.55
CA THR A 154 6.78 -5.81 8.41
C THR A 154 7.04 -7.29 8.65
N TYR A 155 6.64 -8.11 7.69
CA TYR A 155 6.84 -9.54 7.66
C TYR A 155 7.60 -9.94 6.40
N ILE A 156 8.65 -10.75 6.56
CA ILE A 156 9.51 -11.18 5.46
C ILE A 156 9.17 -12.62 5.10
N VAL A 157 8.88 -12.88 3.83
CA VAL A 157 8.67 -14.24 3.33
C VAL A 157 9.96 -15.02 3.43
N ALA A 158 9.92 -16.16 4.13
CA ALA A 158 11.07 -17.04 4.22
C ALA A 158 11.41 -17.65 2.86
N GLN A 159 12.67 -17.56 2.47
CA GLN A 159 13.19 -18.13 1.23
C GLN A 159 14.25 -19.20 1.51
N PRO A 160 14.44 -20.18 0.62
CA PRO A 160 15.51 -21.16 0.73
C PRO A 160 16.89 -20.50 0.85
N ALA A 161 17.77 -21.12 1.60
CA ALA A 161 19.15 -20.64 1.73
C ALA A 161 19.83 -20.51 0.35
N GLY A 162 20.52 -19.40 0.12
CA GLY A 162 21.19 -19.10 -1.15
C GLY A 162 20.32 -18.46 -2.22
N THR A 163 19.03 -18.19 -1.93
CA THR A 163 18.22 -17.36 -2.83
C THR A 163 18.85 -15.98 -2.95
N HIS A 164 19.04 -15.49 -4.18
CA HIS A 164 19.68 -14.19 -4.41
C HIS A 164 18.87 -13.06 -3.75
N PRO A 165 19.51 -12.17 -2.96
CA PRO A 165 18.83 -11.02 -2.38
C PRO A 165 18.48 -10.00 -3.45
N THR A 166 17.34 -9.30 -3.27
CA THR A 166 16.85 -8.30 -4.20
C THR A 166 16.66 -6.94 -3.50
N GLY A 167 16.29 -5.89 -4.25
CA GLY A 167 16.24 -4.52 -3.75
C GLY A 167 15.16 -4.32 -2.68
N VAL A 168 15.52 -3.67 -1.57
CA VAL A 168 14.61 -3.43 -0.43
C VAL A 168 14.42 -1.94 -0.11
N GLY A 169 15.14 -1.03 -0.79
CA GLY A 169 15.11 0.40 -0.46
C GLY A 169 13.73 1.06 -0.67
N GLU A 170 13.08 0.78 -1.79
CA GLU A 170 11.88 1.51 -2.19
C GLU A 170 10.63 0.65 -2.52
N PRO A 171 10.68 -0.70 -2.53
CA PRO A 171 9.53 -1.47 -3.01
C PRO A 171 8.27 -1.32 -2.15
N GLY A 172 8.37 -0.85 -0.91
CA GLY A 172 7.22 -0.51 -0.05
C GLY A 172 6.49 0.78 -0.43
N THR A 173 7.14 1.69 -1.18
CA THR A 173 6.61 3.02 -1.50
C THR A 173 5.40 3.00 -2.45
N PRO A 174 5.41 2.27 -3.59
CA PRO A 174 4.31 2.34 -4.56
C PRO A 174 3.06 1.57 -4.13
N VAL A 175 3.12 0.79 -3.06
CA VAL A 175 2.04 -0.14 -2.67
C VAL A 175 1.01 0.54 -1.77
N ILE A 176 1.41 1.48 -0.93
CA ILE A 176 0.52 2.08 0.08
C ILE A 176 -0.62 2.90 -0.54
N GLY A 177 -0.33 3.70 -1.56
CA GLY A 177 -1.35 4.53 -2.21
C GLY A 177 -2.56 3.72 -2.70
N PRO A 178 -2.36 2.69 -3.55
CA PRO A 178 -3.46 1.82 -3.96
C PRO A 178 -4.09 1.01 -2.82
N ALA A 179 -3.35 0.58 -1.79
CA ALA A 179 -3.94 -0.09 -0.63
C ALA A 179 -4.93 0.84 0.11
N VAL A 180 -4.54 2.09 0.34
CA VAL A 180 -5.42 3.11 0.94
C VAL A 180 -6.62 3.42 0.05
N ALA A 181 -6.42 3.59 -1.28
CA ALA A 181 -7.52 3.83 -2.22
C ALA A 181 -8.54 2.68 -2.21
N ASN A 182 -8.08 1.44 -2.09
CA ASN A 182 -8.93 0.25 -2.01
C ASN A 182 -9.71 0.18 -0.68
N ALA A 183 -9.09 0.57 0.44
CA ALA A 183 -9.78 0.71 1.71
C ALA A 183 -10.85 1.82 1.67
N LEU A 184 -10.54 2.95 1.06
CA LEU A 184 -11.51 4.04 0.86
C LEU A 184 -12.68 3.61 -0.03
N LEU A 185 -12.43 2.87 -1.11
CA LEU A 185 -13.50 2.27 -1.91
C LEU A 185 -14.38 1.34 -1.08
N ALA A 186 -13.79 0.55 -0.17
CA ALA A 186 -14.54 -0.29 0.76
C ALA A 186 -15.42 0.52 1.70
N LEU A 187 -14.93 1.65 2.15
CA LEU A 187 -15.59 2.51 3.12
C LEU A 187 -16.70 3.37 2.52
N THR A 188 -16.44 3.95 1.34
CA THR A 188 -17.32 4.96 0.73
C THR A 188 -18.17 4.42 -0.41
N GLY A 189 -17.79 3.30 -1.00
CA GLY A 189 -18.38 2.79 -2.24
C GLY A 189 -17.89 3.50 -3.51
N GLU A 190 -17.05 4.52 -3.38
CA GLU A 190 -16.54 5.33 -4.50
C GLU A 190 -15.06 5.03 -4.80
N ALA A 191 -14.74 4.83 -6.07
CA ALA A 191 -13.38 4.57 -6.50
C ALA A 191 -12.54 5.86 -6.53
N ILE A 192 -11.44 5.88 -5.80
CA ILE A 192 -10.47 6.98 -5.82
C ILE A 192 -9.57 6.83 -7.04
N THR A 193 -9.73 7.70 -8.02
CA THR A 193 -8.98 7.68 -9.29
C THR A 193 -7.95 8.80 -9.43
N ALA A 194 -7.85 9.68 -8.45
CA ALA A 194 -6.93 10.82 -8.44
C ALA A 194 -6.19 10.94 -7.10
N GLN A 195 -5.01 11.51 -7.13
CA GLN A 195 -4.20 11.90 -5.99
C GLN A 195 -3.93 13.40 -6.09
N PRO A 196 -3.73 14.09 -4.95
CA PRO A 196 -3.81 13.59 -3.58
C PRO A 196 -5.22 13.23 -3.14
N PHE A 197 -5.35 12.38 -2.09
CA PHE A 197 -6.65 11.98 -1.55
C PHE A 197 -7.27 13.06 -0.67
N VAL A 198 -6.46 13.93 -0.11
CA VAL A 198 -6.87 15.12 0.65
C VAL A 198 -6.73 16.33 -0.27
N LYS A 199 -7.77 17.13 -0.37
CA LYS A 199 -7.69 18.42 -1.08
C LYS A 199 -6.93 19.39 -0.19
N VAL A 200 -5.76 19.80 -0.63
CA VAL A 200 -4.90 20.77 0.05
C VAL A 200 -5.21 22.18 -0.44
#